data_c3f54f964642ae5daf60128ae0d6730b
#
_entry.id   c3f54f964642ae5daf60128ae0d6730b
#
_cell.length_a   1.000
_cell.length_b   1.000
_cell.length_c   1.000
_cell.angle_alpha   90.00
_cell.angle_beta   90.00
_cell.angle_gamma   90.00
#
_symmetry.space_group_name_H-M   'P 1'
#
loop_
_entity.id
_entity.type
_entity.pdbx_description
1 polymer ?
#
loop_
_entity_poly.entity_id
_entity_poly.type
_entity_poly.pdbx_seq_one_letter_code
_entity_poly.pdbx_strand_id
1 'polypeptide(L)'
;MLGARQIKGARAVISLGGDGTLLAAARKAAPFRVPVLGINLGRLGFLTATDVQRARPVLEKLVSGQLIPSDRMMLEALSPKGAALSIVNDCVIQGATAGRVVRLSVWVDGEPLGTYVGDGLIVATPTGSTAYSMAAGGPIVCPEIDLILLTPICPHSLSQRPVLIPPESVLEVGLEPRHLREKLVVSVDGREAFSLSRGERIILRQMTPRLHILSEKGRSFFGVLRKKLLWGER
;
A
#
# COMPACT_ATOMS: atom_id res chain seq x y z
N MET A 1 12.47 18.07 -1.85
CA MET A 1 12.32 16.60 -1.77
C MET A 1 13.67 15.96 -2.08
N LEU A 2 14.17 15.01 -1.26
CA LEU A 2 15.49 14.39 -1.45
C LEU A 2 15.56 13.62 -2.79
N GLY A 3 16.66 13.77 -3.52
CA GLY A 3 16.96 13.00 -4.72
C GLY A 3 17.61 11.64 -4.40
N ALA A 4 17.65 10.73 -5.38
CA ALA A 4 18.23 9.38 -5.21
C ALA A 4 19.68 9.38 -4.70
N ARG A 5 20.51 10.33 -5.16
CA ARG A 5 21.90 10.47 -4.72
C ARG A 5 22.03 10.80 -3.22
N GLN A 6 21.08 11.55 -2.66
CA GLN A 6 21.08 11.94 -1.25
C GLN A 6 20.59 10.81 -0.34
N ILE A 7 19.76 9.90 -0.87
CA ILE A 7 19.26 8.74 -0.11
C ILE A 7 20.31 7.64 -0.07
N LYS A 8 20.99 7.38 -1.19
CA LYS A 8 22.01 6.34 -1.28
C LYS A 8 23.16 6.63 -0.28
N GLY A 9 23.35 5.73 0.68
CA GLY A 9 24.34 5.89 1.74
C GLY A 9 23.89 6.65 2.98
N ALA A 10 22.63 7.14 3.01
CA ALA A 10 22.05 7.69 4.23
C ALA A 10 21.81 6.58 5.26
N ARG A 11 22.00 6.88 6.55
CA ARG A 11 21.67 5.93 7.64
C ARG A 11 20.18 5.76 7.84
N ALA A 12 19.40 6.78 7.56
CA ALA A 12 17.95 6.78 7.60
C ALA A 12 17.38 7.97 6.80
N VAL A 13 16.14 7.87 6.35
CA VAL A 13 15.34 8.99 5.84
C VAL A 13 14.33 9.39 6.91
N ILE A 14 14.29 10.67 7.27
CA ILE A 14 13.32 11.22 8.21
C ILE A 14 12.20 11.89 7.40
N SER A 15 10.97 11.42 7.61
CA SER A 15 9.76 11.98 7.02
C SER A 15 9.04 12.86 8.05
N LEU A 16 8.84 14.14 7.73
CA LEU A 16 8.07 15.08 8.55
C LEU A 16 6.70 15.30 7.92
N GLY A 17 5.64 14.81 8.57
CA GLY A 17 4.26 14.87 8.07
C GLY A 17 3.47 13.63 8.44
N GLY A 18 2.29 13.44 7.83
CA GLY A 18 1.45 12.26 8.04
C GLY A 18 1.93 11.02 7.26
N ASP A 19 1.11 9.94 7.32
CA ASP A 19 1.40 8.68 6.63
C ASP A 19 1.64 8.87 5.12
N GLY A 20 0.90 9.75 4.44
CA GLY A 20 1.11 10.02 3.03
C GLY A 20 2.50 10.59 2.68
N THR A 21 3.09 11.40 3.58
CA THR A 21 4.46 11.90 3.43
C THR A 21 5.47 10.79 3.63
N LEU A 22 5.19 9.92 4.62
CA LEU A 22 6.01 8.74 4.87
C LEU A 22 5.98 7.77 3.68
N LEU A 23 4.81 7.50 3.08
CA LEU A 23 4.69 6.65 1.89
C LEU A 23 5.56 7.18 0.73
N ALA A 24 5.55 8.50 0.51
CA ALA A 24 6.39 9.12 -0.52
C ALA A 24 7.90 8.99 -0.24
N ALA A 25 8.30 9.08 1.03
CA ALA A 25 9.68 8.85 1.45
C ALA A 25 10.07 7.36 1.31
N ALA A 26 9.18 6.46 1.73
CA ALA A 26 9.35 5.02 1.71
C ALA A 26 9.62 4.49 0.31
N ARG A 27 8.80 4.87 -0.69
CA ARG A 27 9.01 4.47 -2.09
C ARG A 27 10.38 4.89 -2.63
N LYS A 28 10.94 5.99 -2.16
CA LYS A 28 12.27 6.46 -2.58
C LYS A 28 13.40 5.78 -1.82
N ALA A 29 13.19 5.42 -0.56
CA ALA A 29 14.20 4.84 0.32
C ALA A 29 14.34 3.31 0.14
N ALA A 30 13.24 2.60 -0.08
CA ALA A 30 13.21 1.15 -0.17
C ALA A 30 14.18 0.57 -1.22
N PRO A 31 14.32 1.10 -2.46
CA PRO A 31 15.27 0.58 -3.44
C PRO A 31 16.73 0.62 -2.96
N PHE A 32 17.05 1.48 -2.02
CA PHE A 32 18.39 1.61 -1.42
C PHE A 32 18.53 0.90 -0.08
N ARG A 33 17.48 0.23 0.39
CA ARG A 33 17.39 -0.43 1.72
C ARG A 33 17.65 0.55 2.88
N VAL A 34 17.38 1.84 2.67
CA VAL A 34 17.53 2.87 3.70
C VAL A 34 16.26 2.91 4.52
N PRO A 35 16.36 2.74 5.86
CA PRO A 35 15.19 2.77 6.73
C PRO A 35 14.56 4.16 6.79
N VAL A 36 13.25 4.21 7.07
CA VAL A 36 12.47 5.45 7.15
C VAL A 36 11.94 5.63 8.56
N LEU A 37 12.13 6.83 9.11
CA LEU A 37 11.53 7.28 10.37
C LEU A 37 10.45 8.31 10.06
N GLY A 38 9.20 8.07 10.48
CA GLY A 38 8.11 9.03 10.36
C GLY A 38 7.89 9.84 11.63
N ILE A 39 7.93 11.17 11.53
CA ILE A 39 7.54 12.09 12.60
C ILE A 39 6.29 12.82 12.14
N ASN A 40 5.18 12.64 12.87
CA ASN A 40 3.90 13.22 12.53
C ASN A 40 3.82 14.68 13.00
N LEU A 41 3.33 15.57 12.12
CA LEU A 41 3.10 16.99 12.44
C LEU A 41 1.66 17.28 12.90
N GLY A 42 0.80 16.28 12.92
CA GLY A 42 -0.60 16.40 13.31
C GLY A 42 -1.06 15.18 14.11
N ARG A 43 -2.18 14.56 13.72
CA ARG A 43 -2.69 13.35 14.40
C ARG A 43 -1.84 12.13 14.04
N LEU A 44 -1.38 11.39 15.05
CA LEU A 44 -0.56 10.19 14.89
C LEU A 44 -1.17 9.23 13.85
N GLY A 45 -0.35 8.83 12.86
CA GLY A 45 -0.73 7.86 11.83
C GLY A 45 -0.52 6.41 12.24
N PHE A 46 -0.79 5.49 11.33
CA PHE A 46 -0.46 4.08 11.50
C PHE A 46 1.04 3.81 11.32
N LEU A 47 1.71 4.59 10.46
CA LEU A 47 3.09 4.37 10.05
C LEU A 47 4.10 5.26 10.76
N THR A 48 3.69 6.48 11.18
CA THR A 48 4.60 7.43 11.83
C THR A 48 4.96 6.99 13.25
N ALA A 49 6.26 7.05 13.60
CA ALA A 49 6.78 6.53 14.87
C ALA A 49 6.39 7.40 16.09
N THR A 50 6.33 8.71 15.90
CA THR A 50 6.05 9.68 16.96
C THR A 50 5.43 10.95 16.40
N ASP A 51 5.04 11.87 17.26
CA ASP A 51 4.66 13.24 16.92
C ASP A 51 5.83 14.22 17.10
N VAL A 52 5.64 15.47 16.68
CA VAL A 52 6.68 16.51 16.75
C VAL A 52 7.08 16.85 18.19
N GLN A 53 6.17 16.73 19.15
CA GLN A 53 6.44 17.07 20.56
C GLN A 53 7.45 16.09 21.19
N ARG A 54 7.44 14.84 20.73
CA ARG A 54 8.33 13.76 21.17
C ARG A 54 9.45 13.46 20.16
N ALA A 55 9.65 14.32 19.17
CA ALA A 55 10.62 14.08 18.10
C ALA A 55 12.07 14.03 18.63
N ARG A 56 12.46 14.93 19.55
CA ARG A 56 13.84 15.02 20.04
C ARG A 56 14.35 13.71 20.65
N PRO A 57 13.69 13.10 21.66
CA PRO A 57 14.18 11.83 22.22
C PRO A 57 14.19 10.69 21.19
N VAL A 58 13.29 10.69 20.19
CA VAL A 58 13.29 9.68 19.14
C VAL A 58 14.46 9.87 18.18
N LEU A 59 14.85 11.11 17.88
CA LEU A 59 16.04 11.42 17.08
C LEU A 59 17.34 11.04 17.81
N GLU A 60 17.41 11.25 19.12
CA GLU A 60 18.53 10.81 19.95
C GLU A 60 18.67 9.26 19.90
N LYS A 61 17.54 8.53 19.96
CA LYS A 61 17.53 7.08 19.78
C LYS A 61 17.90 6.64 18.36
N LEU A 62 17.54 7.41 17.35
CA LEU A 62 17.97 7.15 15.97
C LEU A 62 19.49 7.23 15.85
N VAL A 63 20.10 8.29 16.39
CA VAL A 63 21.55 8.50 16.33
C VAL A 63 22.30 7.41 17.09
N SER A 64 21.78 6.99 18.26
CA SER A 64 22.38 5.93 19.09
C SER A 64 22.04 4.51 18.62
N GLY A 65 21.26 4.33 17.54
CA GLY A 65 20.93 3.02 16.99
C GLY A 65 19.94 2.20 17.84
N GLN A 66 19.14 2.85 18.68
CA GLN A 66 18.20 2.20 19.60
C GLN A 66 16.79 2.02 19.01
N LEU A 67 16.54 2.52 17.79
CA LEU A 67 15.28 2.28 17.10
C LEU A 67 15.28 0.89 16.45
N ILE A 68 14.12 0.27 16.42
CA ILE A 68 13.92 -1.07 15.86
C ILE A 68 13.31 -0.94 14.46
N PRO A 69 13.92 -1.55 13.42
CA PRO A 69 13.31 -1.63 12.12
C PRO A 69 12.15 -2.64 12.15
N SER A 70 11.02 -2.25 11.56
CA SER A 70 9.91 -3.13 11.23
C SER A 70 9.90 -3.34 9.72
N ASP A 71 10.06 -4.59 9.31
CA ASP A 71 10.08 -4.97 7.90
C ASP A 71 8.69 -4.98 7.33
N ARG A 72 8.52 -4.36 6.18
CA ARG A 72 7.25 -4.26 5.47
C ARG A 72 7.39 -4.84 4.08
N MET A 73 6.48 -5.75 3.77
CA MET A 73 6.30 -6.19 2.40
C MET A 73 5.85 -5.01 1.54
N MET A 74 6.38 -4.94 0.33
CA MET A 74 5.94 -4.02 -0.72
C MET A 74 5.49 -4.81 -1.94
N LEU A 75 4.64 -4.18 -2.74
CA LEU A 75 4.30 -4.67 -4.08
C LEU A 75 4.94 -3.77 -5.13
N GLU A 76 5.08 -4.30 -6.34
CA GLU A 76 5.30 -3.50 -7.54
C GLU A 76 4.16 -3.70 -8.53
N ALA A 77 3.80 -2.62 -9.20
CA ALA A 77 2.88 -2.64 -10.32
C ALA A 77 3.67 -2.39 -11.61
N LEU A 78 3.54 -3.31 -12.57
CA LEU A 78 4.11 -3.17 -13.90
C LEU A 78 3.03 -2.69 -14.85
N SER A 79 3.20 -1.50 -15.40
CA SER A 79 2.29 -0.98 -16.42
C SER A 79 2.49 -1.69 -17.75
N PRO A 80 1.50 -1.69 -18.66
CA PRO A 80 1.65 -2.25 -20.01
C PRO A 80 2.80 -1.63 -20.81
N LYS A 81 3.21 -0.42 -20.44
CA LYS A 81 4.32 0.30 -21.07
C LYS A 81 5.68 0.04 -20.42
N GLY A 82 5.76 -0.92 -19.50
CA GLY A 82 6.98 -1.35 -18.84
C GLY A 82 7.45 -0.48 -17.66
N ALA A 83 6.65 0.54 -17.26
CA ALA A 83 6.98 1.29 -16.05
C ALA A 83 6.68 0.47 -14.80
N ALA A 84 7.64 0.38 -13.87
CA ALA A 84 7.49 -0.26 -12.59
C ALA A 84 7.22 0.78 -11.50
N LEU A 85 6.18 0.57 -10.70
CA LEU A 85 5.77 1.44 -9.62
C LEU A 85 5.77 0.71 -8.28
N SER A 86 6.49 1.24 -7.30
CA SER A 86 6.54 0.68 -5.94
C SER A 86 5.29 1.06 -5.15
N ILE A 87 4.70 0.08 -4.47
CA ILE A 87 3.48 0.19 -3.68
C ILE A 87 3.81 -0.14 -2.23
N VAL A 88 3.48 0.77 -1.31
CA VAL A 88 3.62 0.54 0.14
C VAL A 88 2.29 0.12 0.75
N ASN A 89 1.19 0.81 0.44
CA ASN A 89 -0.14 0.46 0.89
C ASN A 89 -0.91 -0.34 -0.16
N ASP A 90 -1.32 0.30 -1.24
CA ASP A 90 -2.26 -0.27 -2.19
C ASP A 90 -2.12 0.26 -3.63
N CYS A 91 -2.60 -0.56 -4.54
CA CYS A 91 -2.89 -0.22 -5.93
C CYS A 91 -4.41 -0.31 -6.12
N VAL A 92 -5.02 0.79 -6.54
CA VAL A 92 -6.46 0.88 -6.82
C VAL A 92 -6.67 0.91 -8.32
N ILE A 93 -7.53 0.03 -8.82
CA ILE A 93 -7.91 -0.08 -10.23
C ILE A 93 -9.41 0.17 -10.29
N GLN A 94 -9.83 1.28 -10.89
CA GLN A 94 -11.23 1.70 -10.90
C GLN A 94 -11.63 2.32 -12.24
N GLY A 95 -12.92 2.49 -12.47
CA GLY A 95 -13.44 3.17 -13.65
C GLY A 95 -12.99 4.62 -13.71
N ALA A 96 -12.62 5.12 -14.89
CA ALA A 96 -12.23 6.50 -15.10
C ALA A 96 -13.40 7.49 -14.89
N THR A 97 -14.63 7.01 -14.96
CA THR A 97 -15.84 7.83 -14.75
C THR A 97 -16.48 7.42 -13.42
N ALA A 98 -16.62 8.35 -12.49
CA ALA A 98 -17.29 8.11 -11.22
C ALA A 98 -18.73 7.58 -11.41
N GLY A 99 -19.12 6.59 -10.59
CA GLY A 99 -20.45 5.98 -10.63
C GLY A 99 -20.68 5.02 -11.79
N ARG A 100 -19.66 4.71 -12.59
CA ARG A 100 -19.74 3.66 -13.61
C ARG A 100 -19.15 2.36 -13.09
N VAL A 101 -19.96 1.33 -13.20
CA VAL A 101 -19.56 -0.04 -12.88
C VAL A 101 -18.55 -0.55 -13.91
N VAL A 102 -17.46 -1.13 -13.43
CA VAL A 102 -16.44 -1.78 -14.26
C VAL A 102 -16.48 -3.30 -14.09
N ARG A 103 -16.00 -4.01 -15.11
CA ARG A 103 -15.83 -5.46 -15.09
C ARG A 103 -14.34 -5.76 -15.25
N LEU A 104 -13.73 -6.21 -14.17
CA LEU A 104 -12.31 -6.48 -14.08
C LEU A 104 -12.07 -7.99 -14.10
N SER A 105 -11.37 -8.48 -15.09
CA SER A 105 -10.88 -9.86 -15.09
C SER A 105 -9.58 -9.92 -14.29
N VAL A 106 -9.48 -10.93 -13.43
CA VAL A 106 -8.34 -11.14 -12.53
C VAL A 106 -7.79 -12.55 -12.73
N TRP A 107 -6.49 -12.65 -12.81
CA TRP A 107 -5.74 -13.92 -12.86
C TRP A 107 -4.72 -13.92 -11.73
N VAL A 108 -4.47 -15.10 -11.16
CA VAL A 108 -3.45 -15.39 -10.16
C VAL A 108 -2.59 -16.51 -10.71
N ASP A 109 -1.29 -16.27 -10.86
CA ASP A 109 -0.31 -17.23 -11.39
C ASP A 109 -0.73 -17.83 -12.75
N GLY A 110 -1.38 -17.00 -13.58
CA GLY A 110 -1.91 -17.38 -14.89
C GLY A 110 -3.27 -18.06 -14.87
N GLU A 111 -3.80 -18.46 -13.71
CA GLU A 111 -5.12 -19.04 -13.55
C GLU A 111 -6.21 -17.97 -13.38
N PRO A 112 -7.36 -18.08 -14.05
CA PRO A 112 -8.47 -17.15 -13.89
C PRO A 112 -9.06 -17.23 -12.46
N LEU A 113 -8.93 -16.17 -11.66
CA LEU A 113 -9.66 -16.06 -10.40
C LEU A 113 -11.13 -15.71 -10.62
N GLY A 114 -11.43 -14.88 -11.61
CA GLY A 114 -12.79 -14.49 -11.97
C GLY A 114 -12.91 -13.06 -12.47
N THR A 115 -14.18 -12.65 -12.67
CA THR A 115 -14.52 -11.27 -13.07
C THR A 115 -15.19 -10.55 -11.91
N TYR A 116 -14.59 -9.45 -11.49
CA TYR A 116 -15.13 -8.55 -10.48
C TYR A 116 -15.98 -7.47 -11.15
N VAL A 117 -17.19 -7.27 -10.61
CA VAL A 117 -18.15 -6.28 -11.11
C VAL A 117 -18.46 -5.31 -9.97
N GLY A 118 -18.14 -4.03 -10.14
CA GLY A 118 -18.30 -3.00 -9.12
C GLY A 118 -17.62 -1.71 -9.54
N ASP A 119 -17.28 -0.85 -8.57
CA ASP A 119 -16.60 0.41 -8.85
C ASP A 119 -15.10 0.22 -9.13
N GLY A 120 -14.52 -0.89 -8.64
CA GLY A 120 -13.10 -1.18 -8.83
C GLY A 120 -12.58 -2.32 -7.96
N LEU A 121 -11.26 -2.38 -7.87
CA LEU A 121 -10.52 -3.40 -7.14
C LEU A 121 -9.31 -2.78 -6.47
N ILE A 122 -9.05 -3.15 -5.22
CA ILE A 122 -7.88 -2.77 -4.46
C ILE A 122 -6.96 -4.00 -4.32
N VAL A 123 -5.70 -3.84 -4.67
CA VAL A 123 -4.64 -4.80 -4.39
C VAL A 123 -3.72 -4.17 -3.35
N ALA A 124 -3.73 -4.69 -2.13
CA ALA A 124 -3.04 -4.09 -1.01
C ALA A 124 -1.98 -5.02 -0.39
N THR A 125 -0.99 -4.39 0.23
CA THR A 125 -0.05 -5.04 1.15
C THR A 125 -0.70 -5.21 2.52
N PRO A 126 -0.11 -5.96 3.46
CA PRO A 126 -0.54 -5.99 4.85
C PRO A 126 -0.52 -4.60 5.50
N THR A 127 0.47 -3.76 5.14
CA THR A 127 0.53 -2.35 5.58
C THR A 127 -0.69 -1.55 5.11
N GLY A 128 -1.10 -1.75 3.87
CA GLY A 128 -2.26 -1.10 3.26
C GLY A 128 -3.61 -1.64 3.73
N SER A 129 -3.64 -2.76 4.47
CA SER A 129 -4.90 -3.31 5.00
C SER A 129 -5.65 -2.33 5.92
N THR A 130 -4.96 -1.38 6.54
CA THR A 130 -5.54 -0.32 7.37
C THR A 130 -5.78 0.99 6.60
N ALA A 131 -5.58 1.00 5.28
CA ALA A 131 -5.82 2.14 4.39
C ALA A 131 -7.17 2.01 3.65
N TYR A 132 -7.19 2.19 2.34
CA TYR A 132 -8.43 2.15 1.56
C TYR A 132 -9.08 0.77 1.55
N SER A 133 -8.28 -0.30 1.60
CA SER A 133 -8.81 -1.67 1.71
C SER A 133 -9.75 -1.84 2.92
N MET A 134 -9.40 -1.28 4.10
CA MET A 134 -10.27 -1.32 5.28
C MET A 134 -11.59 -0.59 5.04
N ALA A 135 -11.57 0.58 4.43
CA ALA A 135 -12.78 1.34 4.11
C ALA A 135 -13.68 0.61 3.10
N ALA A 136 -13.10 -0.21 2.23
CA ALA A 136 -13.82 -1.07 1.27
C ALA A 136 -14.27 -2.41 1.86
N GLY A 137 -14.11 -2.63 3.18
CA GLY A 137 -14.53 -3.85 3.87
C GLY A 137 -13.50 -4.99 3.84
N GLY A 138 -12.25 -4.71 3.50
CA GLY A 138 -11.15 -5.65 3.60
C GLY A 138 -10.76 -5.94 5.06
N PRO A 139 -10.19 -7.13 5.37
CA PRO A 139 -9.74 -7.45 6.69
C PRO A 139 -8.50 -6.65 7.11
N ILE A 140 -8.35 -6.41 8.40
CA ILE A 140 -7.14 -5.86 8.98
C ILE A 140 -6.12 -6.98 9.10
N VAL A 141 -4.93 -6.77 8.55
CA VAL A 141 -3.84 -7.74 8.55
C VAL A 141 -2.67 -7.18 9.36
N CYS A 142 -2.08 -8.01 10.22
CA CYS A 142 -0.85 -7.67 10.92
C CYS A 142 0.28 -7.46 9.89
N PRO A 143 1.02 -6.35 9.98
CA PRO A 143 2.03 -6.01 8.97
C PRO A 143 3.20 -6.99 8.87
N GLU A 144 3.33 -7.89 9.85
CA GLU A 144 4.33 -8.96 9.91
C GLU A 144 3.92 -10.22 9.10
N ILE A 145 2.66 -10.29 8.67
CA ILE A 145 2.14 -11.41 7.86
C ILE A 145 2.27 -11.02 6.40
N ASP A 146 3.10 -11.73 5.64
CA ASP A 146 3.24 -11.48 4.21
C ASP A 146 2.08 -12.12 3.44
N LEU A 147 1.36 -11.32 2.68
CA LEU A 147 0.31 -11.72 1.76
C LEU A 147 -0.06 -10.58 0.81
N ILE A 148 -0.80 -10.88 -0.23
CA ILE A 148 -1.45 -9.90 -1.09
C ILE A 148 -2.94 -9.89 -0.77
N LEU A 149 -3.51 -8.72 -0.48
CA LEU A 149 -4.92 -8.56 -0.16
C LEU A 149 -5.66 -8.00 -1.38
N LEU A 150 -6.63 -8.73 -1.86
CA LEU A 150 -7.52 -8.32 -2.96
C LEU A 150 -8.87 -7.93 -2.37
N THR A 151 -9.28 -6.66 -2.52
CA THR A 151 -10.53 -6.14 -1.96
C THR A 151 -11.36 -5.48 -3.06
N PRO A 152 -12.56 -6.00 -3.38
CA PRO A 152 -13.45 -5.36 -4.34
C PRO A 152 -14.04 -4.06 -3.77
N ILE A 153 -14.26 -3.05 -4.62
CA ILE A 153 -14.90 -1.79 -4.26
C ILE A 153 -16.36 -1.84 -4.72
N CYS A 154 -17.31 -1.69 -3.80
CA CYS A 154 -18.75 -1.70 -4.05
C CYS A 154 -19.18 -2.85 -5.00
N PRO A 155 -18.86 -4.12 -4.68
CA PRO A 155 -19.17 -5.23 -5.60
C PRO A 155 -20.67 -5.39 -5.76
N HIS A 156 -21.11 -5.67 -7.00
CA HIS A 156 -22.51 -5.92 -7.34
C HIS A 156 -22.95 -7.37 -7.08
N SER A 157 -22.03 -8.24 -6.68
CA SER A 157 -22.32 -9.63 -6.33
C SER A 157 -22.00 -9.90 -4.88
N LEU A 158 -22.92 -10.51 -4.17
CA LEU A 158 -22.74 -10.93 -2.77
C LEU A 158 -21.67 -12.03 -2.59
N SER A 159 -21.33 -12.73 -3.68
CA SER A 159 -20.28 -13.76 -3.68
C SER A 159 -18.87 -13.18 -3.76
N GLN A 160 -18.70 -11.93 -4.21
CA GLN A 160 -17.40 -11.28 -4.30
C GLN A 160 -16.97 -10.79 -2.92
N ARG A 161 -15.95 -11.42 -2.37
CA ARG A 161 -15.38 -11.15 -1.05
C ARG A 161 -13.92 -10.76 -1.17
N PRO A 162 -13.36 -10.06 -0.19
CA PRO A 162 -11.92 -9.91 -0.09
C PRO A 162 -11.23 -11.28 -0.06
N VAL A 163 -10.12 -11.41 -0.78
CA VAL A 163 -9.33 -12.64 -0.88
C VAL A 163 -7.90 -12.36 -0.43
N LEU A 164 -7.33 -13.27 0.34
CA LEU A 164 -5.93 -13.27 0.73
C LEU A 164 -5.18 -14.25 -0.19
N ILE A 165 -4.11 -13.76 -0.78
CA ILE A 165 -3.32 -14.46 -1.79
C ILE A 165 -1.89 -14.59 -1.28
N PRO A 166 -1.19 -15.72 -1.54
CA PRO A 166 0.21 -15.89 -1.16
C PRO A 166 1.10 -14.74 -1.67
N PRO A 167 2.12 -14.32 -0.91
CA PRO A 167 2.91 -13.14 -1.25
C PRO A 167 3.74 -13.30 -2.53
N GLU A 168 4.11 -14.53 -2.87
CA GLU A 168 4.88 -14.88 -4.08
C GLU A 168 4.06 -14.90 -5.36
N SER A 169 2.73 -14.86 -5.27
CA SER A 169 1.86 -14.91 -6.44
C SER A 169 1.95 -13.67 -7.33
N VAL A 170 1.74 -13.88 -8.60
CA VAL A 170 1.65 -12.83 -9.63
C VAL A 170 0.19 -12.62 -10.00
N LEU A 171 -0.30 -11.40 -9.77
CA LEU A 171 -1.65 -11.00 -10.15
C LEU A 171 -1.62 -10.25 -11.47
N GLU A 172 -2.58 -10.57 -12.33
CA GLU A 172 -2.88 -9.77 -13.52
C GLU A 172 -4.30 -9.24 -13.42
N VAL A 173 -4.49 -7.95 -13.70
CA VAL A 173 -5.82 -7.32 -13.70
C VAL A 173 -5.99 -6.53 -14.98
N GLY A 174 -7.13 -6.71 -15.65
CA GLY A 174 -7.47 -5.99 -16.87
C GLY A 174 -8.97 -5.83 -17.08
N LEU A 175 -9.35 -5.03 -18.07
CA LEU A 175 -10.74 -4.88 -18.50
C LEU A 175 -11.22 -6.16 -19.16
N GLU A 176 -12.45 -6.58 -18.84
CA GLU A 176 -13.12 -7.65 -19.60
C GLU A 176 -13.28 -7.22 -21.08
N PRO A 177 -12.92 -8.10 -22.05
CA PRO A 177 -12.88 -7.73 -23.48
C PRO A 177 -14.20 -7.23 -24.09
N ARG A 178 -15.33 -7.56 -23.46
CA ARG A 178 -16.67 -7.18 -23.96
C ARG A 178 -17.07 -5.73 -23.65
N HIS A 179 -16.36 -5.02 -22.76
CA HIS A 179 -16.65 -3.64 -22.39
C HIS A 179 -15.79 -2.65 -23.21
N LEU A 180 -16.34 -2.19 -24.34
CA LEU A 180 -15.61 -1.52 -25.44
C LEU A 180 -15.26 -0.05 -25.21
N ARG A 181 -15.82 0.64 -24.21
CA ARG A 181 -15.71 2.11 -24.09
C ARG A 181 -15.15 2.61 -22.75
N GLU A 182 -14.75 1.70 -21.89
CA GLU A 182 -14.30 2.07 -20.56
C GLU A 182 -12.77 2.14 -20.50
N LYS A 183 -12.28 3.14 -19.79
CA LYS A 183 -10.89 3.25 -19.38
C LYS A 183 -10.83 3.01 -17.87
N LEU A 184 -9.78 2.35 -17.42
CA LEU A 184 -9.49 2.24 -16.01
C LEU A 184 -8.44 3.26 -15.63
N VAL A 185 -8.57 3.80 -14.44
CA VAL A 185 -7.53 4.58 -13.77
C VAL A 185 -6.86 3.69 -12.74
N VAL A 186 -5.55 3.66 -12.77
CA VAL A 186 -4.71 3.00 -11.79
C VAL A 186 -4.07 4.05 -10.89
N SER A 187 -4.32 3.91 -9.60
CA SER A 187 -3.71 4.75 -8.56
C SER A 187 -2.83 3.92 -7.64
N VAL A 188 -1.71 4.48 -7.21
CA VAL A 188 -0.74 3.84 -6.30
C VAL A 188 -0.57 4.72 -5.08
N ASP A 189 -0.81 4.17 -3.88
CA ASP A 189 -0.75 4.87 -2.61
C ASP A 189 -1.46 6.24 -2.66
N GLY A 190 -2.70 6.24 -3.20
CA GLY A 190 -3.56 7.42 -3.30
C GLY A 190 -3.17 8.44 -4.38
N ARG A 191 -2.30 8.09 -5.34
CA ARG A 191 -1.91 8.96 -6.45
C ARG A 191 -2.18 8.28 -7.77
N GLU A 192 -2.87 8.99 -8.69
CA GLU A 192 -3.04 8.51 -10.05
C GLU A 192 -1.68 8.28 -10.71
N ALA A 193 -1.53 7.12 -11.33
CA ALA A 193 -0.29 6.67 -11.92
C ALA A 193 -0.39 6.57 -13.45
N PHE A 194 -1.39 5.85 -13.95
CA PHE A 194 -1.64 5.67 -15.38
C PHE A 194 -3.07 5.15 -15.62
N SER A 195 -3.46 5.09 -16.87
CA SER A 195 -4.74 4.50 -17.29
C SER A 195 -4.48 3.21 -18.07
N LEU A 196 -5.42 2.25 -17.92
CA LEU A 196 -5.47 1.05 -18.74
C LEU A 196 -6.58 1.16 -19.78
N SER A 197 -6.24 0.77 -20.98
CA SER A 197 -7.15 0.64 -22.10
C SER A 197 -7.56 -0.82 -22.29
N ARG A 198 -8.50 -1.05 -23.21
CA ARG A 198 -8.94 -2.37 -23.60
C ARG A 198 -7.77 -3.27 -24.03
N GLY A 199 -7.75 -4.51 -23.51
CA GLY A 199 -6.73 -5.50 -23.81
C GLY A 199 -5.41 -5.31 -23.04
N GLU A 200 -5.26 -4.18 -22.34
CA GLU A 200 -4.11 -3.96 -21.46
C GLU A 200 -4.38 -4.60 -20.10
N ARG A 201 -3.29 -5.06 -19.47
CA ARG A 201 -3.28 -5.63 -18.12
C ARG A 201 -2.20 -4.96 -17.31
N ILE A 202 -2.46 -4.77 -16.02
CA ILE A 202 -1.46 -4.46 -15.03
C ILE A 202 -1.02 -5.76 -14.37
N ILE A 203 0.27 -5.90 -14.12
CA ILE A 203 0.84 -7.02 -13.36
C ILE A 203 1.23 -6.49 -11.99
N LEU A 204 0.83 -7.20 -10.94
CA LEU A 204 1.14 -6.87 -9.56
C LEU A 204 1.81 -8.09 -8.91
N ARG A 205 2.93 -7.84 -8.22
CA ARG A 205 3.68 -8.89 -7.53
C ARG A 205 4.47 -8.32 -6.36
N GLN A 206 5.00 -9.19 -5.53
CA GLN A 206 5.89 -8.78 -4.44
C GLN A 206 7.13 -8.06 -4.99
N MET A 207 7.49 -6.96 -4.34
CA MET A 207 8.69 -6.19 -4.63
C MET A 207 9.85 -6.57 -3.72
N THR A 208 11.05 -6.60 -4.26
CA THR A 208 12.31 -6.67 -3.52
C THR A 208 13.15 -5.44 -3.87
N PRO A 209 13.77 -4.76 -2.90
CA PRO A 209 13.88 -5.07 -1.47
C PRO A 209 12.65 -4.64 -0.65
N ARG A 210 12.56 -5.13 0.60
CA ARG A 210 11.53 -4.76 1.59
C ARG A 210 11.76 -3.34 2.10
N LEU A 211 10.72 -2.73 2.63
CA LEU A 211 10.78 -1.43 3.32
C LEU A 211 11.03 -1.63 4.82
N HIS A 212 11.96 -0.87 5.39
CA HIS A 212 12.22 -0.83 6.82
C HIS A 212 11.67 0.47 7.43
N ILE A 213 10.69 0.35 8.32
CA ILE A 213 10.14 1.49 9.07
C ILE A 213 10.70 1.45 10.49
N LEU A 214 11.34 2.54 10.93
CA LEU A 214 11.90 2.65 12.25
C LEU A 214 10.84 3.01 13.29
N SER A 215 10.88 2.33 14.43
CA SER A 215 9.97 2.59 15.56
C SER A 215 10.68 2.42 16.91
N GLU A 216 10.08 2.93 17.98
CA GLU A 216 10.55 2.70 19.34
C GLU A 216 10.21 1.27 19.79
N LYS A 217 11.06 0.69 20.64
CA LYS A 217 10.80 -0.58 21.31
C LYS A 217 9.47 -0.51 22.10
N GLY A 218 8.64 -1.54 21.94
CA GLY A 218 7.34 -1.62 22.61
C GLY A 218 6.17 -0.92 21.89
N ARG A 219 6.40 -0.27 20.74
CA ARG A 219 5.32 0.19 19.87
C ARG A 219 4.66 -1.03 19.19
N SER A 220 3.45 -1.38 19.59
CA SER A 220 2.74 -2.50 19.00
C SER A 220 1.70 -2.04 17.97
N PHE A 221 1.52 -2.83 16.91
CA PHE A 221 0.46 -2.63 15.93
C PHE A 221 -0.93 -2.57 16.58
N PHE A 222 -1.22 -3.49 17.49
CA PHE A 222 -2.52 -3.53 18.19
C PHE A 222 -2.75 -2.32 19.08
N GLY A 223 -1.70 -1.74 19.67
CA GLY A 223 -1.80 -0.50 20.45
C GLY A 223 -2.18 0.70 19.57
N VAL A 224 -1.60 0.78 18.36
CA VAL A 224 -1.96 1.81 17.38
C VAL A 224 -3.39 1.58 16.88
N LEU A 225 -3.76 0.34 16.57
CA LEU A 225 -5.08 -0.02 16.07
C LEU A 225 -6.20 0.36 17.06
N ARG A 226 -6.05 -0.01 18.35
CA ARG A 226 -7.02 0.37 19.40
C ARG A 226 -7.23 1.89 19.47
N LYS A 227 -6.12 2.66 19.48
CA LYS A 227 -6.21 4.13 19.54
C LYS A 227 -6.89 4.74 18.30
N LYS A 228 -6.65 4.16 17.13
CA LYS A 228 -7.18 4.68 15.87
C LYS A 228 -8.63 4.32 15.64
N LEU A 229 -9.04 3.14 16.02
CA LEU A 229 -10.40 2.62 15.83
C LEU A 229 -11.28 2.76 17.10
N LEU A 230 -10.74 3.37 18.17
CA LEU A 230 -11.44 3.56 19.45
C LEU A 230 -11.96 2.23 20.03
N TRP A 231 -11.23 1.13 19.80
CA TRP A 231 -11.64 -0.18 20.28
C TRP A 231 -11.42 -0.29 21.79
N GLY A 232 -12.52 -0.53 22.53
CA GLY A 232 -12.52 -0.65 23.98
C GLY A 232 -12.62 0.69 24.72
N GLU A 233 -12.80 1.81 24.02
CA GLU A 233 -13.23 3.08 24.61
C GLU A 233 -14.78 3.10 24.60
N ARG A 234 -15.40 2.97 25.79
CA ARG A 234 -16.84 3.19 26.04
C ARG A 234 -17.03 4.55 26.64
#